data_02f5814a3daa81af1725cda5752d9bf2
#
_entry.id   02f5814a3daa81af1725cda5752d9bf2
#
_cell.length_a   1.000
_cell.length_b   1.000
_cell.length_c   1.000
_cell.angle_alpha   90.00
_cell.angle_beta   90.00
_cell.angle_gamma   90.00
#
_symmetry.space_group_name_H-M   'P 1'
#
loop_
_entity.id
_entity.type
_entity.pdbx_description
1 polymer ?
#
loop_
_entity_poly.entity_id
_entity_poly.type
_entity_poly.pdbx_seq_one_letter_code
_entity_poly.pdbx_strand_id
1 'polypeptide(L)'
;MGRSQAHVTLRHNVALRQACLRTSLQGSMKIRSITGREVLDSRGNPTVEVEVSLDGGATGSALVPSGASTGEHEAVELRDGGKRYLGKGVTKAVAHVNGELREALVRHDADQAAVDAAMNGLDGTANKARLGANAILGVSLALAHARARAANLPLYASVGGGDACVLPVPMMNVLNGGAHADNNVDCRSSW
;
A
#
# COMPACT_ATOMS: atom_id res chain seq x y z
N MET A 1 -0.98 -15.63 -43.46
CA MET A 1 -1.08 -16.72 -42.46
C MET A 1 -0.05 -16.69 -41.34
N GLY A 2 0.55 -15.59 -40.98
CA GLY A 2 1.69 -15.52 -40.04
C GLY A 2 1.44 -14.88 -38.66
N ARG A 3 0.24 -14.33 -38.39
CA ARG A 3 -0.03 -13.59 -37.13
C ARG A 3 -0.61 -14.42 -35.98
N SER A 4 -1.11 -15.63 -36.24
CA SER A 4 -1.76 -16.46 -35.20
C SER A 4 -0.78 -17.24 -34.33
N GLN A 5 0.35 -17.67 -34.84
CA GLN A 5 1.29 -18.50 -34.09
C GLN A 5 2.13 -17.71 -33.07
N ALA A 6 2.47 -16.46 -33.37
CA ALA A 6 3.24 -15.62 -32.44
C ALA A 6 2.44 -15.27 -31.16
N HIS A 7 1.13 -15.04 -31.31
CA HIS A 7 0.25 -14.75 -30.16
C HIS A 7 0.03 -15.95 -29.23
N VAL A 8 -0.02 -17.17 -29.80
CA VAL A 8 -0.19 -18.40 -29.02
C VAL A 8 1.10 -18.72 -28.25
N THR A 9 2.26 -18.51 -28.86
CA THR A 9 3.55 -18.76 -28.22
C THR A 9 3.84 -17.77 -27.09
N LEU A 10 3.44 -16.50 -27.24
CA LEU A 10 3.59 -15.49 -26.18
C LEU A 10 2.71 -15.82 -24.95
N ARG A 11 1.47 -16.23 -25.17
CA ARG A 11 0.53 -16.64 -24.10
C ARG A 11 1.02 -17.88 -23.35
N HIS A 12 1.57 -18.87 -24.08
CA HIS A 12 2.12 -20.08 -23.48
C HIS A 12 3.36 -19.79 -22.61
N ASN A 13 4.26 -18.93 -23.08
CA ASN A 13 5.45 -18.54 -22.32
C ASN A 13 5.10 -17.71 -21.07
N VAL A 14 4.07 -16.89 -21.11
CA VAL A 14 3.56 -16.15 -19.95
C VAL A 14 2.93 -17.10 -18.94
N ALA A 15 2.10 -18.05 -19.39
CA ALA A 15 1.46 -19.03 -18.52
C ALA A 15 2.47 -19.98 -17.85
N LEU A 16 3.50 -20.43 -18.59
CA LEU A 16 4.59 -21.27 -18.06
C LEU A 16 5.46 -20.50 -17.07
N ARG A 17 5.75 -19.22 -17.32
CA ARG A 17 6.45 -18.36 -16.35
C ARG A 17 5.61 -18.15 -15.09
N GLN A 18 4.30 -17.99 -15.22
CA GLN A 18 3.40 -17.87 -14.08
C GLN A 18 3.27 -19.15 -13.27
N ALA A 19 3.19 -20.31 -13.94
CA ALA A 19 3.18 -21.61 -13.27
C ALA A 19 4.52 -21.86 -12.56
N CYS A 20 5.65 -21.58 -13.20
CA CYS A 20 6.99 -21.68 -12.59
C CYS A 20 7.17 -20.70 -11.42
N LEU A 21 6.65 -19.45 -11.52
CA LEU A 21 6.66 -18.46 -10.45
C LEU A 21 5.74 -18.85 -9.28
N ARG A 22 4.59 -19.45 -9.55
CA ARG A 22 3.73 -20.00 -8.49
C ARG A 22 4.40 -21.14 -7.75
N THR A 23 5.15 -21.98 -8.44
CA THR A 23 5.86 -23.13 -7.84
C THR A 23 7.10 -22.69 -7.06
N SER A 24 7.81 -21.65 -7.51
CA SER A 24 8.98 -21.11 -6.78
C SER A 24 8.60 -20.24 -5.57
N LEU A 25 7.37 -19.73 -5.51
CA LEU A 25 6.82 -18.98 -4.36
C LEU A 25 6.18 -19.89 -3.30
N GLN A 26 6.11 -21.19 -3.50
CA GLN A 26 5.58 -22.17 -2.53
C GLN A 26 6.53 -22.48 -1.36
N GLY A 27 7.76 -21.96 -1.35
CA GLY A 27 8.50 -21.79 -0.11
C GLY A 27 7.86 -20.66 0.69
N SER A 28 7.30 -20.98 1.88
CA SER A 28 6.74 -19.99 2.80
C SER A 28 7.74 -18.85 3.03
N MET A 29 7.57 -17.75 2.30
CA MET A 29 8.33 -16.52 2.52
C MET A 29 7.80 -15.83 3.77
N LYS A 30 8.65 -15.67 4.77
CA LYS A 30 8.28 -15.01 6.03
C LYS A 30 8.74 -13.57 6.06
N ILE A 31 8.02 -12.77 6.81
CA ILE A 31 8.39 -11.41 7.12
C ILE A 31 9.56 -11.46 8.10
N ARG A 32 10.71 -10.95 7.67
CA ARG A 32 11.94 -10.88 8.45
C ARG A 32 11.97 -9.67 9.37
N SER A 33 11.59 -8.51 8.84
CA SER A 33 11.57 -7.26 9.61
C SER A 33 10.55 -6.27 9.06
N ILE A 34 10.05 -5.43 9.95
CA ILE A 34 9.20 -4.28 9.64
C ILE A 34 9.82 -3.07 10.34
N THR A 35 9.97 -1.97 9.63
CA THR A 35 10.53 -0.73 10.17
C THR A 35 9.70 0.45 9.69
N GLY A 36 9.18 1.24 10.63
CA GLY A 36 8.45 2.47 10.37
C GLY A 36 9.32 3.69 10.65
N ARG A 37 9.17 4.73 9.84
CA ARG A 37 9.82 6.04 10.00
C ARG A 37 8.82 7.16 9.76
N GLU A 38 9.03 8.29 10.43
CA GLU A 38 8.35 9.53 10.08
C GLU A 38 9.19 10.25 9.03
N VAL A 39 8.57 10.61 7.91
CA VAL A 39 9.19 11.37 6.82
C VAL A 39 8.29 12.53 6.43
N LEU A 40 8.76 13.43 5.58
CA LEU A 40 7.96 14.56 5.09
C LEU A 40 7.42 14.25 3.70
N ASP A 41 6.16 14.59 3.47
CA ASP A 41 5.54 14.54 2.14
C ASP A 41 5.99 15.73 1.27
N SER A 42 5.52 15.79 0.02
CA SER A 42 5.84 16.88 -0.92
C SER A 42 5.35 18.26 -0.47
N ARG A 43 4.45 18.31 0.50
CA ARG A 43 3.92 19.55 1.09
C ARG A 43 4.59 19.91 2.42
N GLY A 44 5.60 19.13 2.84
CA GLY A 44 6.30 19.31 4.10
C GLY A 44 5.52 18.83 5.33
N ASN A 45 4.44 18.06 5.17
CA ASN A 45 3.73 17.47 6.28
C ASN A 45 4.32 16.08 6.64
N PRO A 46 4.37 15.72 7.93
CA PRO A 46 4.79 14.40 8.35
C PRO A 46 3.88 13.30 7.79
N THR A 47 4.48 12.21 7.33
CA THR A 47 3.80 10.99 6.95
C THR A 47 4.59 9.76 7.38
N VAL A 48 3.96 8.58 7.31
CA VAL A 48 4.57 7.30 7.68
C VAL A 48 5.22 6.67 6.46
N GLU A 49 6.51 6.35 6.57
CA GLU A 49 7.19 5.42 5.68
C GLU A 49 7.30 4.07 6.39
N VAL A 50 7.02 2.99 5.69
CA VAL A 50 7.23 1.63 6.19
C VAL A 50 8.11 0.86 5.21
N GLU A 51 9.04 0.09 5.76
CA GLU A 51 9.88 -0.86 5.04
C GLU A 51 9.63 -2.27 5.58
N VAL A 52 9.38 -3.21 4.70
CA VAL A 52 9.22 -4.64 5.00
C VAL A 52 10.31 -5.42 4.29
N SER A 53 11.02 -6.28 5.03
CA SER A 53 11.99 -7.21 4.47
C SER A 53 11.50 -8.65 4.63
N LEU A 54 11.72 -9.48 3.61
CA LEU A 54 11.39 -10.90 3.60
C LEU A 54 12.65 -11.76 3.79
N ASP A 55 12.48 -13.01 4.25
CA ASP A 55 13.59 -13.93 4.50
C ASP A 55 14.47 -14.16 3.27
N GLY A 56 13.92 -14.09 2.05
CA GLY A 56 14.66 -14.16 0.78
C GLY A 56 15.48 -12.92 0.44
N GLY A 57 15.54 -11.90 1.32
CA GLY A 57 16.28 -10.65 1.11
C GLY A 57 15.55 -9.60 0.28
N ALA A 58 14.38 -9.91 -0.25
CA ALA A 58 13.55 -8.92 -0.94
C ALA A 58 13.00 -7.91 0.07
N THR A 59 13.09 -6.62 -0.27
CA THR A 59 12.59 -5.52 0.55
C THR A 59 11.57 -4.71 -0.22
N GLY A 60 10.54 -4.21 0.46
CA GLY A 60 9.58 -3.27 -0.08
C GLY A 60 9.41 -2.09 0.85
N SER A 61 9.23 -0.91 0.30
CA SER A 61 8.95 0.30 1.06
C SER A 61 7.74 1.03 0.48
N ALA A 62 7.01 1.71 1.34
CA ALA A 62 5.89 2.54 0.96
C ALA A 62 5.78 3.77 1.85
N LEU A 63 5.44 4.90 1.23
CA LEU A 63 5.02 6.11 1.92
C LEU A 63 3.49 6.16 1.91
N VAL A 64 2.90 6.46 3.05
CA VAL A 64 1.44 6.50 3.15
C VAL A 64 0.93 7.84 2.63
N PRO A 65 0.06 7.84 1.61
CA PRO A 65 -0.53 9.09 1.14
C PRO A 65 -1.49 9.65 2.18
N SER A 66 -1.49 10.98 2.34
CA SER A 66 -2.44 11.68 3.19
C SER A 66 -3.47 12.40 2.33
N GLY A 67 -4.75 12.16 2.59
CA GLY A 67 -5.86 12.86 1.93
C GLY A 67 -5.93 14.33 2.30
N ALA A 68 -6.45 15.16 1.39
CA ALA A 68 -6.71 16.58 1.65
C ALA A 68 -8.08 16.79 2.31
N SER A 69 -9.01 15.86 2.11
CA SER A 69 -10.35 15.86 2.70
C SER A 69 -10.60 14.55 3.41
N THR A 70 -11.40 14.56 4.46
CA THR A 70 -11.83 13.38 5.21
C THR A 70 -13.33 13.22 5.11
N GLY A 71 -13.80 12.01 4.79
CA GLY A 71 -15.19 11.62 4.82
C GLY A 71 -15.60 11.06 6.19
N GLU A 72 -16.88 11.14 6.53
CA GLU A 72 -17.41 10.66 7.81
C GLU A 72 -17.18 9.16 8.04
N HIS A 73 -17.10 8.37 6.96
CA HIS A 73 -16.94 6.92 7.00
C HIS A 73 -15.51 6.46 6.66
N GLU A 74 -14.57 7.36 6.53
CA GLU A 74 -13.17 7.01 6.25
C GLU A 74 -12.47 6.44 7.47
N ALA A 75 -11.48 5.59 7.21
CA ALA A 75 -10.60 5.11 8.25
C ALA A 75 -9.74 6.25 8.83
N VAL A 76 -9.48 6.19 10.12
CA VAL A 76 -8.81 7.27 10.85
C VAL A 76 -7.31 7.27 10.57
N GLU A 77 -6.81 8.36 10.01
CA GLU A 77 -5.38 8.65 9.96
C GLU A 77 -4.92 9.10 11.36
N LEU A 78 -4.07 8.29 12.00
CA LEU A 78 -3.60 8.61 13.35
C LEU A 78 -2.57 9.73 13.31
N ARG A 79 -2.89 10.85 13.94
CA ARG A 79 -2.03 12.02 14.13
C ARG A 79 -1.73 12.23 15.61
N ASP A 80 -0.53 12.77 15.91
CA ASP A 80 -0.06 12.93 17.29
C ASP A 80 -0.85 13.99 18.04
N GLY A 81 -1.33 15.02 17.34
CA GLY A 81 -1.84 16.24 17.97
C GLY A 81 -0.71 17.09 18.57
N GLY A 82 -1.07 18.07 19.38
CA GLY A 82 -0.10 18.91 20.08
C GLY A 82 0.59 19.96 19.20
N LYS A 83 1.80 20.40 19.58
CA LYS A 83 2.47 21.54 18.92
C LYS A 83 3.38 21.13 17.76
N ARG A 84 3.91 19.91 17.78
CA ARG A 84 4.86 19.43 16.77
C ARG A 84 4.16 19.33 15.40
N TYR A 85 4.73 19.95 14.39
CA TYR A 85 4.14 20.05 13.04
C TYR A 85 2.68 20.51 13.05
N LEU A 86 2.32 21.43 13.93
CA LEU A 86 0.93 21.91 14.09
C LEU A 86 -0.09 20.78 14.35
N GLY A 87 0.33 19.76 15.09
CA GLY A 87 -0.48 18.58 15.41
C GLY A 87 -0.46 17.47 14.38
N LYS A 88 0.23 17.65 13.25
CA LYS A 88 0.25 16.70 12.14
C LYS A 88 1.31 15.59 12.27
N GLY A 89 2.08 15.53 13.37
CA GLY A 89 3.06 14.47 13.61
C GLY A 89 2.44 13.08 13.54
N VAL A 90 3.24 12.05 13.22
CA VAL A 90 2.80 10.66 13.07
C VAL A 90 3.63 9.68 13.92
N THR A 91 4.27 10.19 14.99
CA THR A 91 5.15 9.36 15.83
C THR A 91 4.40 8.24 16.54
N LYS A 92 3.11 8.42 16.88
CA LYS A 92 2.26 7.36 17.45
C LYS A 92 2.05 6.23 16.44
N ALA A 93 1.70 6.56 15.19
CA ALA A 93 1.54 5.57 14.13
C ALA A 93 2.85 4.82 13.85
N VAL A 94 3.99 5.54 13.83
CA VAL A 94 5.33 4.94 13.70
C VAL A 94 5.64 4.01 14.87
N ALA A 95 5.25 4.38 16.10
CA ALA A 95 5.42 3.53 17.26
C ALA A 95 4.60 2.23 17.16
N HIS A 96 3.37 2.28 16.65
CA HIS A 96 2.56 1.09 16.39
C HIS A 96 3.18 0.18 15.32
N VAL A 97 3.76 0.76 14.25
CA VAL A 97 4.48 -0.02 13.23
C VAL A 97 5.68 -0.75 13.83
N ASN A 98 6.50 -0.04 14.63
CA ASN A 98 7.73 -0.59 15.21
C ASN A 98 7.50 -1.48 16.46
N GLY A 99 6.34 -1.36 17.08
CA GLY A 99 5.90 -2.16 18.23
C GLY A 99 4.92 -3.26 17.82
N GLU A 100 3.64 -3.08 18.14
CA GLU A 100 2.60 -4.11 18.03
C GLU A 100 2.51 -4.77 16.65
N LEU A 101 2.54 -3.99 15.55
CA LEU A 101 2.46 -4.55 14.20
C LEU A 101 3.70 -5.39 13.87
N ARG A 102 4.88 -4.91 14.21
CA ARG A 102 6.13 -5.67 14.03
C ARG A 102 6.13 -6.95 14.84
N GLU A 103 5.75 -6.90 16.12
CA GLU A 103 5.73 -8.07 17.01
C GLU A 103 4.73 -9.12 16.52
N ALA A 104 3.56 -8.70 16.06
CA ALA A 104 2.53 -9.59 15.55
C ALA A 104 2.87 -10.24 14.22
N LEU A 105 3.60 -9.54 13.33
CA LEU A 105 3.75 -9.94 11.93
C LEU A 105 5.13 -10.52 11.58
N VAL A 106 6.18 -10.23 12.35
CA VAL A 106 7.50 -10.82 12.10
C VAL A 106 7.43 -12.34 12.28
N ARG A 107 7.99 -13.07 11.32
CA ARG A 107 7.90 -14.53 11.14
C ARG A 107 6.55 -15.05 10.62
N HIS A 108 5.55 -14.20 10.42
CA HIS A 108 4.36 -14.58 9.69
C HIS A 108 4.68 -14.84 8.21
N ASP A 109 3.91 -15.71 7.61
CA ASP A 109 3.96 -15.91 6.16
C ASP A 109 3.56 -14.61 5.45
N ALA A 110 4.31 -14.26 4.41
CA ALA A 110 4.09 -13.03 3.65
C ALA A 110 2.88 -13.15 2.71
N ASP A 111 1.77 -13.69 3.21
CA ASP A 111 0.50 -13.70 2.48
C ASP A 111 -0.23 -12.38 2.72
N GLN A 112 -0.55 -11.67 1.64
CA GLN A 112 -1.13 -10.33 1.72
C GLN A 112 -2.46 -10.32 2.47
N ALA A 113 -3.37 -11.24 2.11
CA ALA A 113 -4.71 -11.26 2.68
C ALA A 113 -4.68 -11.67 4.17
N ALA A 114 -3.84 -12.64 4.52
CA ALA A 114 -3.68 -13.09 5.89
C ALA A 114 -3.06 -11.98 6.78
N VAL A 115 -2.05 -11.27 6.27
CA VAL A 115 -1.41 -10.15 7.00
C VAL A 115 -2.39 -8.99 7.17
N ASP A 116 -3.14 -8.62 6.13
CA ASP A 116 -4.13 -7.55 6.22
C ASP A 116 -5.26 -7.91 7.20
N ALA A 117 -5.72 -9.17 7.20
CA ALA A 117 -6.71 -9.66 8.16
C ALA A 117 -6.16 -9.65 9.60
N ALA A 118 -4.91 -10.06 9.81
CA ALA A 118 -4.26 -10.04 11.12
C ALA A 118 -4.14 -8.60 11.66
N MET A 119 -3.74 -7.63 10.82
CA MET A 119 -3.66 -6.22 11.23
C MET A 119 -5.03 -5.64 11.58
N ASN A 120 -6.06 -5.96 10.79
CA ASN A 120 -7.43 -5.55 11.05
C ASN A 120 -7.97 -6.15 12.35
N GLY A 121 -7.68 -7.43 12.60
CA GLY A 121 -8.04 -8.10 13.84
C GLY A 121 -7.31 -7.53 15.05
N LEU A 122 -6.03 -7.19 14.88
CA LEU A 122 -5.22 -6.55 15.92
C LEU A 122 -5.75 -5.15 16.27
N ASP A 123 -6.15 -4.34 15.26
CA ASP A 123 -6.77 -3.04 15.50
C ASP A 123 -8.12 -3.17 16.24
N GLY A 124 -8.98 -4.07 15.78
CA GLY A 124 -10.28 -4.37 16.41
C GLY A 124 -11.33 -3.26 16.29
N THR A 125 -11.04 -2.14 15.62
CA THR A 125 -12.00 -1.05 15.42
C THR A 125 -12.48 -0.99 13.97
N ALA A 126 -13.73 -0.57 13.74
CA ALA A 126 -14.31 -0.51 12.41
C ALA A 126 -13.56 0.47 11.48
N ASN A 127 -13.09 1.59 12.03
CA ASN A 127 -12.44 2.68 11.30
C ASN A 127 -10.93 2.78 11.51
N LYS A 128 -10.28 1.73 12.03
CA LYS A 128 -8.81 1.69 12.28
C LYS A 128 -8.31 2.76 13.27
N ALA A 129 -9.16 3.18 14.21
CA ALA A 129 -8.84 4.29 15.10
C ALA A 129 -7.75 3.95 16.13
N ARG A 130 -7.54 2.66 16.47
CA ARG A 130 -6.58 2.27 17.51
C ARG A 130 -5.12 2.32 17.03
N LEU A 131 -4.82 1.62 15.95
CA LEU A 131 -3.46 1.58 15.39
C LEU A 131 -3.21 2.72 14.40
N GLY A 132 -4.26 3.18 13.75
CA GLY A 132 -4.22 4.16 12.68
C GLY A 132 -4.21 3.52 11.29
N ALA A 133 -5.07 4.02 10.41
CA ALA A 133 -5.12 3.57 9.02
C ALA A 133 -3.78 3.75 8.31
N ASN A 134 -3.05 4.82 8.61
CA ASN A 134 -1.73 5.10 8.07
C ASN A 134 -0.68 4.06 8.48
N ALA A 135 -0.69 3.56 9.71
CA ALA A 135 0.20 2.49 10.15
C ALA A 135 -0.11 1.17 9.43
N ILE A 136 -1.39 0.78 9.38
CA ILE A 136 -1.85 -0.47 8.75
C ILE A 136 -1.57 -0.43 7.24
N LEU A 137 -1.96 0.65 6.56
CA LEU A 137 -1.76 0.81 5.12
C LEU A 137 -0.28 0.82 4.75
N GLY A 138 0.57 1.45 5.57
CA GLY A 138 2.02 1.47 5.35
C GLY A 138 2.61 0.07 5.31
N VAL A 139 2.26 -0.79 6.27
CA VAL A 139 2.72 -2.19 6.31
C VAL A 139 2.17 -2.98 5.12
N SER A 140 0.88 -2.85 4.82
CA SER A 140 0.22 -3.55 3.70
C SER A 140 0.86 -3.23 2.35
N LEU A 141 1.06 -1.94 2.05
CA LEU A 141 1.71 -1.50 0.81
C LEU A 141 3.18 -1.94 0.72
N ALA A 142 3.94 -1.80 1.81
CA ALA A 142 5.34 -2.21 1.85
C ALA A 142 5.48 -3.73 1.63
N LEU A 143 4.59 -4.54 2.21
CA LEU A 143 4.54 -5.98 1.98
C LEU A 143 4.24 -6.30 0.51
N ALA A 144 3.26 -5.64 -0.11
CA ALA A 144 2.93 -5.84 -1.52
C ALA A 144 4.13 -5.55 -2.42
N HIS A 145 4.88 -4.47 -2.16
CA HIS A 145 6.12 -4.16 -2.86
C HIS A 145 7.22 -5.20 -2.62
N ALA A 146 7.39 -5.68 -1.39
CA ALA A 146 8.38 -6.72 -1.08
C ALA A 146 8.07 -8.03 -1.82
N ARG A 147 6.81 -8.43 -1.85
CA ARG A 147 6.34 -9.63 -2.59
C ARG A 147 6.54 -9.50 -4.10
N ALA A 148 6.21 -8.35 -4.67
CA ALA A 148 6.41 -8.09 -6.09
C ALA A 148 7.90 -8.19 -6.46
N ARG A 149 8.78 -7.60 -5.66
CA ARG A 149 10.24 -7.71 -5.84
C ARG A 149 10.75 -9.14 -5.68
N ALA A 150 10.26 -9.87 -4.68
CA ALA A 150 10.60 -11.29 -4.50
C ALA A 150 10.20 -12.14 -5.70
N ALA A 151 9.08 -11.83 -6.33
CA ALA A 151 8.61 -12.47 -7.55
C ALA A 151 9.28 -11.94 -8.83
N ASN A 152 10.14 -10.92 -8.72
CA ASN A 152 10.73 -10.20 -9.86
C ASN A 152 9.65 -9.69 -10.85
N LEU A 153 8.56 -9.16 -10.30
CA LEU A 153 7.43 -8.62 -11.04
C LEU A 153 7.21 -7.14 -10.70
N PRO A 154 6.70 -6.33 -11.63
CA PRO A 154 6.17 -5.02 -11.28
C PRO A 154 4.92 -5.20 -10.40
N LEU A 155 4.64 -4.23 -9.52
CA LEU A 155 3.56 -4.32 -8.54
C LEU A 155 2.20 -4.60 -9.19
N TYR A 156 1.88 -3.92 -10.30
CA TYR A 156 0.60 -4.11 -10.99
C TYR A 156 0.39 -5.57 -11.46
N ALA A 157 1.44 -6.22 -11.94
CA ALA A 157 1.38 -7.61 -12.37
C ALA A 157 1.34 -8.59 -11.19
N SER A 158 2.00 -8.25 -10.07
CA SER A 158 1.94 -9.03 -8.83
C SER A 158 0.55 -9.02 -8.20
N VAL A 159 -0.15 -7.89 -8.26
CA VAL A 159 -1.49 -7.73 -7.68
C VAL A 159 -2.59 -8.17 -8.65
N GLY A 160 -2.51 -7.73 -9.90
CA GLY A 160 -3.55 -7.95 -10.90
C GLY A 160 -3.42 -9.23 -11.72
N GLY A 161 -2.29 -9.96 -11.59
CA GLY A 161 -2.02 -11.14 -12.40
C GLY A 161 -1.54 -10.82 -13.81
N GLY A 162 -1.37 -11.88 -14.64
CA GLY A 162 -0.76 -11.76 -15.98
C GLY A 162 -1.61 -11.01 -17.00
N ASP A 163 -2.90 -10.87 -16.77
CA ASP A 163 -3.83 -10.17 -17.64
C ASP A 163 -4.08 -8.71 -17.24
N ALA A 164 -3.36 -8.20 -16.25
CA ALA A 164 -3.46 -6.82 -15.76
C ALA A 164 -2.81 -5.82 -16.74
N CYS A 165 -3.38 -5.69 -17.93
CA CYS A 165 -2.91 -4.80 -18.99
C CYS A 165 -3.94 -3.76 -19.44
N VAL A 166 -5.14 -3.76 -18.84
CA VAL A 166 -6.19 -2.80 -19.17
C VAL A 166 -6.00 -1.54 -18.33
N LEU A 167 -5.72 -0.43 -19.01
CA LEU A 167 -5.65 0.87 -18.36
C LEU A 167 -7.07 1.36 -18.02
N PRO A 168 -7.28 1.97 -16.85
CA PRO A 168 -8.56 2.56 -16.53
C PRO A 168 -8.85 3.76 -17.43
N VAL A 169 -10.12 4.08 -17.62
CA VAL A 169 -10.53 5.33 -18.27
C VAL A 169 -9.97 6.48 -17.43
N PRO A 170 -9.22 7.43 -18.03
CA PRO A 170 -8.68 8.56 -17.28
C PRO A 170 -9.80 9.38 -16.63
N MET A 171 -9.73 9.55 -15.33
CA MET A 171 -10.53 10.50 -14.60
C MET A 171 -9.66 11.69 -14.24
N MET A 172 -10.13 12.90 -14.52
CA MET A 172 -9.41 14.12 -14.21
C MET A 172 -10.36 15.17 -13.69
N ASN A 173 -9.89 15.97 -12.77
CA ASN A 173 -10.60 17.15 -12.34
C ASN A 173 -10.43 18.25 -13.40
N VAL A 174 -11.50 18.59 -14.08
CA VAL A 174 -11.50 19.60 -15.17
C VAL A 174 -11.84 20.98 -14.64
N LEU A 175 -12.60 21.06 -13.55
CA LEU A 175 -13.06 22.30 -12.96
C LEU A 175 -12.92 22.25 -11.44
N ASN A 176 -12.17 23.17 -10.87
CA ASN A 176 -12.02 23.33 -9.43
C ASN A 176 -12.70 24.61 -8.97
N GLY A 177 -13.42 24.54 -7.84
CA GLY A 177 -14.03 25.69 -7.20
C GLY A 177 -14.04 25.56 -5.68
N GLY A 178 -14.57 26.56 -4.99
CA GLY A 178 -14.64 26.59 -3.53
C GLY A 178 -13.28 26.57 -2.85
N ALA A 179 -13.09 25.69 -1.84
CA ALA A 179 -11.86 25.62 -1.05
C ALA A 179 -10.63 25.10 -1.81
N HIS A 180 -10.79 24.59 -3.03
CA HIS A 180 -9.72 23.97 -3.82
C HIS A 180 -9.13 24.87 -4.90
N ALA A 181 -9.71 26.05 -5.12
CA ALA A 181 -9.20 27.02 -6.10
C ALA A 181 -9.54 28.43 -5.67
N ASP A 182 -8.59 29.35 -5.84
CA ASP A 182 -8.79 30.78 -5.59
C ASP A 182 -9.44 31.40 -6.84
N ASN A 183 -10.74 31.14 -7.01
CA ASN A 183 -11.56 31.67 -8.08
C ASN A 183 -13.01 31.87 -7.62
N ASN A 184 -13.81 32.54 -8.46
CA ASN A 184 -15.23 32.84 -8.18
C ASN A 184 -16.19 31.71 -8.58
N VAL A 185 -15.69 30.52 -8.87
CA VAL A 185 -16.49 29.35 -9.26
C VAL A 185 -16.86 28.56 -8.02
N ASP A 186 -18.12 28.58 -7.65
CA ASP A 186 -18.67 27.81 -6.51
C ASP A 186 -19.19 26.44 -6.99
N CYS A 187 -18.36 25.69 -7.70
CA CYS A 187 -18.66 24.31 -8.09
C CYS A 187 -17.94 23.35 -7.16
N ARG A 188 -18.68 22.60 -6.36
CA ARG A 188 -18.15 21.44 -5.67
C ARG A 188 -18.19 20.27 -6.64
N SER A 189 -17.05 19.64 -6.89
CA SER A 189 -17.04 18.35 -7.59
C SER A 189 -17.71 17.31 -6.70
N SER A 190 -18.96 17.00 -7.00
CA SER A 190 -19.62 15.82 -6.42
C SER A 190 -19.29 14.63 -7.34
N TRP A 191 -18.66 13.65 -6.79
CA TRP A 191 -18.46 12.32 -7.40
C TRP A 191 -19.54 11.37 -6.91
#